data_c567986498ee51ce5d606ae14887d1bf
#
_entry.id   c567986498ee51ce5d606ae14887d1bf
#
_cell.length_a   1.000
_cell.length_b   1.000
_cell.length_c   1.000
_cell.angle_alpha   90.00
_cell.angle_beta   90.00
_cell.angle_gamma   90.00
#
_symmetry.space_group_name_H-M   'P 1'
#
loop_
_entity.id
_entity.type
_entity.pdbx_description
1 polymer ?
#
loop_
_entity_poly.entity_id
_entity_poly.type
_entity_poly.pdbx_seq_one_letter_code
_entity_poly.pdbx_strand_id
1 'polypeptide(L)'
;MKLVRYNFYILLLFTLLGCSKEKEVVVDKPQLPNPVSAFSIKQVAKDDPFTFEFTNQSKDYTETRWSFGDDSTSSKTSPQHTFLGTGDFTVRLKVLNENGDWAQREEVIKIDAEKLIRFNATKNGTGKLILSYASDIAVKGVIWSKMTDKDKYEQVSDKEKADISIEVGKFETYQLNVKTPKGSQIVVTKMLTDLGIIKDWTNIDNTFRISQDNSSGPDAGEGSKKLIDGDTKTKLFIGGYQPGMYWQFVFYQPQTINGYTITTGNDSPERDPKDWEIQASENGDTWVTLSTVSGYSFGNTPADRNKSVNFTFTNSKPYTHYRYVVKSVSSGSNFQMSEFRLLELPQ
;
A
#
# COMPACT_ATOMS: atom_id res chain seq x y z
N MET A 1 0.63 -70.43 -61.37
CA MET A 1 1.55 -69.40 -61.90
C MET A 1 2.56 -69.13 -60.77
N LYS A 2 3.84 -69.45 -61.00
CA LYS A 2 4.86 -69.56 -59.94
C LYS A 2 5.45 -68.15 -59.60
N LEU A 3 5.47 -67.76 -58.35
CA LEU A 3 6.24 -66.61 -57.85
C LEU A 3 7.69 -67.05 -57.61
N VAL A 4 8.62 -66.32 -58.27
CA VAL A 4 10.06 -66.44 -58.04
C VAL A 4 10.44 -65.42 -56.95
N ARG A 5 11.01 -65.90 -55.85
CA ARG A 5 11.62 -65.09 -54.79
C ARG A 5 13.06 -64.83 -55.11
N TYR A 6 13.48 -63.55 -55.25
CA TYR A 6 14.90 -63.15 -55.28
C TYR A 6 15.33 -62.73 -53.88
N ASN A 7 16.30 -63.44 -53.34
CA ASN A 7 17.00 -63.02 -52.12
C ASN A 7 18.14 -62.07 -52.51
N PHE A 8 18.06 -60.85 -51.97
CA PHE A 8 19.15 -59.88 -52.07
C PHE A 8 19.91 -59.90 -50.76
N TYR A 9 21.16 -60.39 -50.75
CA TYR A 9 22.08 -60.27 -49.61
C TYR A 9 22.75 -58.90 -49.72
N ILE A 10 22.41 -57.97 -48.74
CA ILE A 10 23.13 -56.71 -48.56
C ILE A 10 24.26 -56.96 -47.59
N LEU A 11 25.49 -56.88 -48.09
CA LEU A 11 26.71 -56.89 -47.31
C LEU A 11 26.89 -55.55 -46.61
N LEU A 12 26.66 -55.50 -45.27
CA LEU A 12 26.79 -54.29 -44.46
C LEU A 12 28.27 -54.09 -44.10
N LEU A 13 28.94 -53.15 -44.76
CA LEU A 13 30.30 -52.73 -44.46
C LEU A 13 30.29 -51.80 -43.25
N PHE A 14 30.67 -52.28 -42.07
CA PHE A 14 30.86 -51.45 -40.87
C PHE A 14 32.14 -50.67 -40.99
N THR A 15 32.07 -49.40 -41.38
CA THR A 15 33.16 -48.45 -41.19
C THR A 15 33.16 -47.95 -39.75
N LEU A 16 34.15 -48.35 -38.97
CA LEU A 16 34.46 -47.78 -37.66
C LEU A 16 34.91 -46.36 -37.83
N LEU A 17 33.99 -45.39 -37.71
CA LEU A 17 34.31 -43.96 -37.49
C LEU A 17 34.77 -43.85 -36.03
N GLY A 18 36.08 -43.77 -35.85
CA GLY A 18 36.68 -43.39 -34.58
C GLY A 18 36.29 -41.96 -34.24
N CYS A 19 35.40 -41.80 -33.27
CA CYS A 19 35.10 -40.52 -32.66
C CYS A 19 36.30 -40.12 -31.80
N SER A 20 37.18 -39.28 -32.35
CA SER A 20 38.18 -38.56 -31.56
C SER A 20 37.42 -37.57 -30.67
N LYS A 21 37.30 -37.87 -29.37
CA LYS A 21 36.94 -36.85 -28.40
C LYS A 21 38.02 -35.77 -28.46
N GLU A 22 37.67 -34.65 -29.10
CA GLU A 22 38.41 -33.42 -28.84
C GLU A 22 38.30 -33.16 -27.33
N LYS A 23 39.44 -33.20 -26.65
CA LYS A 23 39.51 -32.73 -25.26
C LYS A 23 39.23 -31.22 -25.35
N GLU A 24 38.02 -30.79 -24.90
CA GLU A 24 37.83 -29.40 -24.55
C GLU A 24 38.98 -29.00 -23.63
N VAL A 25 39.84 -28.13 -24.11
CA VAL A 25 40.84 -27.46 -23.25
C VAL A 25 40.04 -26.55 -22.33
N VAL A 26 39.71 -27.03 -21.14
CA VAL A 26 39.20 -26.18 -20.06
C VAL A 26 40.35 -25.22 -19.76
N VAL A 27 40.29 -24.03 -20.36
CA VAL A 27 41.16 -22.93 -19.98
C VAL A 27 40.70 -22.53 -18.57
N ASP A 28 41.51 -22.91 -17.60
CA ASP A 28 41.25 -22.54 -16.19
C ASP A 28 41.30 -21.00 -16.12
N LYS A 29 40.15 -20.36 -16.03
CA LYS A 29 40.09 -18.90 -15.89
C LYS A 29 40.78 -18.52 -14.58
N PRO A 30 41.64 -17.49 -14.58
CA PRO A 30 42.28 -17.04 -13.35
C PRO A 30 41.20 -16.74 -12.34
N GLN A 31 41.36 -17.24 -11.12
CA GLN A 31 40.43 -16.97 -10.03
C GLN A 31 40.55 -15.51 -9.61
N LEU A 32 39.56 -14.68 -10.01
CA LEU A 32 39.48 -13.29 -9.63
C LEU A 32 38.89 -13.15 -8.21
N PRO A 33 39.20 -12.08 -7.49
CA PRO A 33 38.54 -11.78 -6.22
C PRO A 33 37.04 -11.66 -6.44
N ASN A 34 36.25 -12.11 -5.44
CA ASN A 34 34.80 -11.92 -5.46
C ASN A 34 34.47 -10.43 -5.35
N PRO A 35 33.54 -9.92 -6.18
CA PRO A 35 33.10 -8.54 -6.10
C PRO A 35 32.51 -8.22 -4.72
N VAL A 36 32.67 -6.97 -4.27
CA VAL A 36 32.01 -6.43 -3.09
C VAL A 36 31.20 -5.22 -3.51
N SER A 37 29.86 -5.29 -3.33
CA SER A 37 28.96 -4.20 -3.64
C SER A 37 28.80 -3.25 -2.44
N ALA A 38 29.11 -1.98 -2.65
CA ALA A 38 28.93 -0.92 -1.67
C ALA A 38 28.66 0.41 -2.39
N PHE A 39 27.81 1.24 -1.80
CA PHE A 39 27.55 2.60 -2.28
C PHE A 39 27.06 3.51 -1.15
N SER A 40 27.10 4.81 -1.39
CA SER A 40 26.50 5.83 -0.56
C SER A 40 25.51 6.69 -1.36
N ILE A 41 24.52 7.23 -0.67
CA ILE A 41 23.45 8.05 -1.24
C ILE A 41 23.54 9.45 -0.65
N LYS A 42 23.44 10.47 -1.50
CA LYS A 42 23.40 11.87 -1.09
C LYS A 42 22.31 12.60 -1.87
N GLN A 43 21.42 13.31 -1.19
CA GLN A 43 20.49 14.23 -1.82
C GLN A 43 21.27 15.41 -2.43
N VAL A 44 20.95 15.77 -3.69
CA VAL A 44 21.74 16.79 -4.44
C VAL A 44 21.58 18.17 -3.85
N ALA A 45 20.34 18.55 -3.48
CA ALA A 45 20.05 19.86 -2.88
C ALA A 45 18.92 19.71 -1.85
N LYS A 46 18.95 20.51 -0.80
CA LYS A 46 17.97 20.47 0.29
C LYS A 46 16.54 20.75 -0.18
N ASP A 47 16.38 21.62 -1.17
CA ASP A 47 15.12 22.00 -1.78
C ASP A 47 14.68 21.11 -2.95
N ASP A 48 15.46 20.08 -3.26
CA ASP A 48 15.15 19.06 -4.25
C ASP A 48 15.15 17.66 -3.62
N PRO A 49 14.04 17.23 -3.01
CA PRO A 49 13.95 15.94 -2.34
C PRO A 49 13.85 14.75 -3.28
N PHE A 50 13.88 14.95 -4.59
CA PHE A 50 13.70 13.93 -5.60
C PHE A 50 15.01 13.50 -6.27
N THR A 51 16.07 14.35 -6.24
CA THR A 51 17.32 14.07 -6.96
C THR A 51 18.43 13.64 -6.01
N PHE A 52 19.03 12.49 -6.31
CA PHE A 52 20.09 11.87 -5.51
C PHE A 52 21.30 11.55 -6.35
N GLU A 53 22.49 11.68 -5.75
CA GLU A 53 23.76 11.18 -6.24
C GLU A 53 24.04 9.84 -5.57
N PHE A 54 24.46 8.86 -6.38
CA PHE A 54 24.86 7.53 -5.93
C PHE A 54 26.35 7.36 -6.17
N THR A 55 27.13 7.31 -5.10
CA THR A 55 28.57 7.11 -5.19
C THR A 55 28.89 5.64 -5.00
N ASN A 56 29.41 4.99 -6.03
CA ASN A 56 29.86 3.61 -5.97
C ASN A 56 31.15 3.48 -5.13
N GLN A 57 31.13 2.57 -4.17
CA GLN A 57 32.24 2.25 -3.26
C GLN A 57 32.61 0.76 -3.36
N SER A 58 32.14 0.09 -4.39
CA SER A 58 32.38 -1.34 -4.63
C SER A 58 33.83 -1.63 -4.94
N LYS A 59 34.24 -2.90 -4.77
CA LYS A 59 35.60 -3.39 -5.05
C LYS A 59 35.54 -4.64 -5.94
N ASP A 60 36.64 -4.91 -6.63
CA ASP A 60 36.88 -6.13 -7.41
C ASP A 60 35.80 -6.39 -8.47
N TYR A 61 35.40 -5.34 -9.21
CA TYR A 61 34.38 -5.40 -10.25
C TYR A 61 34.82 -4.72 -11.54
N THR A 62 34.21 -5.08 -12.68
CA THR A 62 34.39 -4.47 -13.97
C THR A 62 33.12 -3.88 -14.57
N GLU A 63 31.94 -4.31 -14.06
CA GLU A 63 30.63 -3.86 -14.54
C GLU A 63 29.73 -3.43 -13.37
N THR A 64 28.95 -2.36 -13.59
CA THR A 64 27.92 -1.87 -12.66
C THR A 64 26.55 -1.91 -13.29
N ARG A 65 25.53 -2.32 -12.51
CA ARG A 65 24.11 -2.29 -12.90
C ARG A 65 23.31 -1.72 -11.74
N TRP A 66 22.77 -0.53 -11.96
CA TRP A 66 21.86 0.13 -11.03
C TRP A 66 20.40 -0.11 -11.42
N SER A 67 19.55 -0.31 -10.42
CA SER A 67 18.10 -0.22 -10.51
C SER A 67 17.64 0.70 -9.40
N PHE A 68 16.75 1.67 -9.71
CA PHE A 68 16.35 2.70 -8.75
C PHE A 68 15.02 2.39 -8.06
N GLY A 69 14.31 1.31 -8.49
CA GLY A 69 13.04 0.91 -7.89
C GLY A 69 11.82 1.66 -8.44
N ASP A 70 12.02 2.43 -9.51
CA ASP A 70 10.99 3.12 -10.30
C ASP A 70 11.02 2.70 -11.78
N ASP A 71 11.42 1.44 -12.03
CA ASP A 71 11.64 0.83 -13.36
C ASP A 71 12.81 1.43 -14.16
N SER A 72 13.48 2.45 -13.63
CA SER A 72 14.66 3.01 -14.26
C SER A 72 15.95 2.30 -13.85
N THR A 73 16.95 2.33 -14.74
CA THR A 73 18.24 1.67 -14.57
C THR A 73 19.40 2.54 -15.05
N SER A 74 20.63 2.22 -14.63
CA SER A 74 21.86 2.87 -15.11
C SER A 74 23.05 1.90 -15.10
N SER A 75 23.95 2.05 -16.07
CA SER A 75 25.26 1.38 -16.11
C SER A 75 26.43 2.31 -15.74
N LYS A 76 26.17 3.59 -15.41
CA LYS A 76 27.20 4.52 -14.97
C LYS A 76 27.80 4.08 -13.65
N THR A 77 29.10 4.29 -13.46
CA THR A 77 29.77 3.91 -12.20
C THR A 77 29.15 4.58 -11.00
N SER A 78 28.90 5.89 -11.06
CA SER A 78 28.28 6.69 -9.99
C SER A 78 27.24 7.61 -10.63
N PRO A 79 25.98 7.16 -10.77
CA PRO A 79 24.92 7.92 -11.41
C PRO A 79 24.31 8.98 -10.50
N GLN A 80 23.63 9.95 -11.12
CA GLN A 80 22.62 10.76 -10.50
C GLN A 80 21.25 10.31 -11.02
N HIS A 81 20.23 10.31 -10.17
CA HIS A 81 18.86 9.95 -10.53
C HIS A 81 17.85 10.89 -9.89
N THR A 82 16.77 11.20 -10.63
CA THR A 82 15.63 11.99 -10.16
C THR A 82 14.38 11.13 -10.18
N PHE A 83 13.80 10.88 -9.02
CA PHE A 83 12.52 10.19 -8.89
C PHE A 83 11.37 11.10 -9.34
N LEU A 84 10.44 10.55 -10.12
CA LEU A 84 9.31 11.32 -10.66
C LEU A 84 8.04 11.24 -9.80
N GLY A 85 8.10 10.57 -8.64
CA GLY A 85 7.00 10.40 -7.71
C GLY A 85 7.45 10.30 -6.26
N THR A 86 6.49 10.18 -5.37
CA THR A 86 6.68 9.89 -3.94
C THR A 86 6.47 8.40 -3.66
N GLY A 87 7.04 7.90 -2.58
CA GLY A 87 6.96 6.50 -2.17
C GLY A 87 8.29 5.95 -1.65
N ASP A 88 8.34 4.64 -1.48
CA ASP A 88 9.52 3.89 -1.08
C ASP A 88 10.19 3.28 -2.32
N PHE A 89 11.44 3.68 -2.59
CA PHE A 89 12.21 3.21 -3.74
C PHE A 89 13.38 2.35 -3.29
N THR A 90 13.37 1.07 -3.66
CA THR A 90 14.49 0.16 -3.38
C THR A 90 15.56 0.31 -4.44
N VAL A 91 16.60 1.06 -4.10
CA VAL A 91 17.77 1.24 -4.96
C VAL A 91 18.70 0.05 -4.80
N ARG A 92 19.13 -0.52 -5.92
CA ARG A 92 19.98 -1.72 -5.99
C ARG A 92 21.18 -1.45 -6.86
N LEU A 93 22.38 -1.75 -6.32
CA LEU A 93 23.60 -1.85 -7.10
C LEU A 93 24.03 -3.30 -7.19
N LYS A 94 24.11 -3.84 -8.40
CA LYS A 94 24.74 -5.10 -8.73
C LYS A 94 26.06 -4.81 -9.44
N VAL A 95 27.15 -5.44 -8.99
CA VAL A 95 28.47 -5.36 -9.60
C VAL A 95 28.95 -6.75 -10.02
N LEU A 96 29.68 -6.83 -11.14
CA LEU A 96 30.18 -8.09 -11.70
C LEU A 96 31.68 -7.97 -12.00
N ASN A 97 32.42 -9.07 -11.84
CA ASN A 97 33.80 -9.19 -12.37
C ASN A 97 33.81 -9.83 -13.78
N GLU A 98 34.96 -9.96 -14.39
CA GLU A 98 35.12 -10.53 -15.73
C GLU A 98 34.74 -12.02 -15.81
N ASN A 99 34.75 -12.75 -14.69
CA ASN A 99 34.33 -14.16 -14.63
C ASN A 99 32.80 -14.30 -14.55
N GLY A 100 32.07 -13.19 -14.31
CA GLY A 100 30.62 -13.18 -14.10
C GLY A 100 30.19 -13.38 -12.66
N ASP A 101 31.15 -13.48 -11.70
CA ASP A 101 30.82 -13.46 -10.27
C ASP A 101 30.25 -12.09 -9.93
N TRP A 102 29.30 -12.04 -9.00
CA TRP A 102 28.60 -10.80 -8.68
C TRP A 102 28.33 -10.62 -7.19
N ALA A 103 28.15 -9.37 -6.82
CA ALA A 103 27.63 -8.96 -5.53
C ALA A 103 26.56 -7.90 -5.72
N GLN A 104 25.65 -7.77 -4.75
CA GLN A 104 24.54 -6.81 -4.76
C GLN A 104 24.36 -6.18 -3.40
N ARG A 105 24.02 -4.88 -3.39
CA ARG A 105 23.56 -4.13 -2.21
C ARG A 105 22.28 -3.39 -2.52
N GLU A 106 21.41 -3.28 -1.52
CA GLU A 106 20.14 -2.55 -1.61
C GLU A 106 20.04 -1.52 -0.49
N GLU A 107 19.43 -0.38 -0.79
CA GLU A 107 19.02 0.64 0.18
C GLU A 107 17.68 1.23 -0.22
N VAL A 108 16.84 1.61 0.75
CA VAL A 108 15.53 2.19 0.51
C VAL A 108 15.57 3.70 0.68
N ILE A 109 15.14 4.43 -0.36
CA ILE A 109 14.89 5.86 -0.30
C ILE A 109 13.38 6.06 -0.09
N LYS A 110 13.03 6.83 0.95
CA LYS A 110 11.64 7.20 1.25
C LYS A 110 11.39 8.66 0.93
N ILE A 111 10.49 8.91 -0.02
CA ILE A 111 10.03 10.25 -0.39
C ILE A 111 8.56 10.36 0.04
N ASP A 112 8.34 10.97 1.18
CA ASP A 112 7.03 11.06 1.83
C ASP A 112 6.27 12.30 1.35
N ALA A 113 5.14 12.09 0.68
CA ALA A 113 4.28 13.15 0.13
C ALA A 113 3.81 14.14 1.22
N GLU A 114 3.41 13.65 2.39
CA GLU A 114 2.84 14.47 3.46
C GLU A 114 3.89 15.31 4.20
N LYS A 115 5.16 14.93 4.12
CA LYS A 115 6.28 15.76 4.60
C LYS A 115 6.61 16.89 3.65
N LEU A 116 6.33 16.72 2.36
CA LEU A 116 6.64 17.73 1.32
C LEU A 116 5.49 18.71 1.12
N ILE A 117 4.25 18.23 1.22
CA ILE A 117 3.04 19.03 0.96
C ILE A 117 2.07 18.87 2.14
N ARG A 118 1.76 19.97 2.78
CA ARG A 118 0.72 20.03 3.82
C ARG A 118 -0.60 20.44 3.18
N PHE A 119 -1.53 19.50 3.03
CA PHE A 119 -2.89 19.74 2.57
C PHE A 119 -3.69 20.42 3.70
N ASN A 120 -4.38 21.53 3.40
CA ASN A 120 -5.21 22.26 4.36
C ASN A 120 -6.64 22.40 3.82
N ALA A 121 -7.62 22.34 4.72
CA ALA A 121 -9.02 22.67 4.44
C ALA A 121 -9.53 23.59 5.54
N THR A 122 -10.00 24.78 5.15
CA THR A 122 -10.47 25.81 6.07
C THR A 122 -11.94 26.06 5.84
N LYS A 123 -12.75 26.04 6.91
CA LYS A 123 -14.17 26.30 6.84
C LYS A 123 -14.44 27.75 6.37
N ASN A 124 -15.35 27.89 5.42
CA ASN A 124 -15.76 29.17 4.81
C ASN A 124 -17.29 29.27 4.70
N GLY A 125 -17.98 28.98 5.79
CA GLY A 125 -19.44 28.94 5.88
C GLY A 125 -19.99 27.52 6.00
N THR A 126 -21.32 27.41 6.08
CA THR A 126 -21.99 26.11 6.20
C THR A 126 -21.83 25.29 4.93
N GLY A 127 -21.29 24.10 5.02
CA GLY A 127 -21.05 23.21 3.87
C GLY A 127 -19.98 23.71 2.89
N LYS A 128 -19.17 24.72 3.24
CA LYS A 128 -18.17 25.31 2.34
C LYS A 128 -16.79 25.26 2.97
N LEU A 129 -15.81 24.83 2.18
CA LEU A 129 -14.40 24.81 2.55
C LEU A 129 -13.54 25.50 1.48
N ILE A 130 -12.42 26.07 1.91
CA ILE A 130 -11.32 26.49 1.06
C ILE A 130 -10.21 25.47 1.24
N LEU A 131 -9.88 24.75 0.17
CA LEU A 131 -8.69 23.91 0.09
C LEU A 131 -7.47 24.76 -0.24
N SER A 132 -6.37 24.49 0.43
CA SER A 132 -5.08 25.14 0.19
C SER A 132 -3.97 24.18 0.56
N TYR A 133 -2.74 24.51 0.23
CA TYR A 133 -1.57 23.74 0.63
C TYR A 133 -0.44 24.65 1.10
N ALA A 134 0.48 24.07 1.86
CA ALA A 134 1.79 24.66 2.11
C ALA A 134 2.88 23.69 1.66
N SER A 135 3.97 24.23 1.13
CA SER A 135 5.08 23.45 0.57
C SER A 135 6.41 24.10 0.92
N ASP A 136 7.41 23.27 1.24
CA ASP A 136 8.79 23.71 1.45
C ASP A 136 9.65 23.54 0.19
N ILE A 137 9.04 23.13 -0.93
CA ILE A 137 9.69 22.95 -2.23
C ILE A 137 9.02 23.80 -3.31
N ALA A 138 9.73 24.02 -4.40
CA ALA A 138 9.20 24.77 -5.54
C ALA A 138 8.08 24.00 -6.25
N VAL A 139 6.96 24.67 -6.49
CA VAL A 139 5.77 24.16 -7.17
C VAL A 139 5.62 24.83 -8.53
N LYS A 140 5.44 24.02 -9.59
CA LYS A 140 5.17 24.49 -10.95
C LYS A 140 3.68 24.53 -11.29
N GLY A 141 2.91 23.62 -10.70
CA GLY A 141 1.47 23.51 -10.94
C GLY A 141 0.78 22.60 -9.94
N VAL A 142 -0.50 22.80 -9.79
CA VAL A 142 -1.37 22.06 -8.87
C VAL A 142 -2.66 21.66 -9.57
N ILE A 143 -3.22 20.52 -9.17
CA ILE A 143 -4.54 20.06 -9.57
C ILE A 143 -5.25 19.52 -8.34
N TRP A 144 -6.41 20.08 -8.05
CA TRP A 144 -7.34 19.57 -7.05
C TRP A 144 -8.38 18.71 -7.74
N SER A 145 -8.63 17.54 -7.22
CA SER A 145 -9.63 16.61 -7.76
C SER A 145 -10.49 16.02 -6.65
N LYS A 146 -11.74 15.72 -6.97
CA LYS A 146 -12.70 15.04 -6.10
C LYS A 146 -12.84 13.59 -6.58
N MET A 147 -12.87 12.65 -5.66
CA MET A 147 -13.21 11.26 -5.97
C MET A 147 -14.71 11.17 -6.28
N THR A 148 -15.06 10.66 -7.45
CA THR A 148 -16.46 10.48 -7.89
C THR A 148 -16.90 9.02 -7.84
N ASP A 149 -15.95 8.11 -7.95
CA ASP A 149 -16.14 6.66 -7.85
C ASP A 149 -14.79 6.07 -7.40
N LYS A 150 -14.75 4.78 -7.09
CA LYS A 150 -13.54 4.10 -6.67
C LYS A 150 -12.39 4.35 -7.66
N ASP A 151 -11.32 4.95 -7.18
CA ASP A 151 -10.11 5.29 -7.93
C ASP A 151 -10.34 6.25 -9.14
N LYS A 152 -11.52 6.88 -9.24
CA LYS A 152 -11.83 7.88 -10.27
C LYS A 152 -11.90 9.26 -9.65
N TYR A 153 -11.17 10.17 -10.25
CA TYR A 153 -11.05 11.55 -9.79
C TYR A 153 -11.47 12.51 -10.90
N GLU A 154 -12.25 13.51 -10.54
CA GLU A 154 -12.63 14.61 -11.42
C GLU A 154 -12.00 15.90 -10.93
N GLN A 155 -11.37 16.66 -11.85
CA GLN A 155 -10.70 17.90 -11.50
C GLN A 155 -11.73 18.95 -11.07
N VAL A 156 -11.47 19.61 -9.94
CA VAL A 156 -12.30 20.68 -9.40
C VAL A 156 -11.61 22.06 -9.49
N SER A 157 -10.26 22.09 -9.49
CA SER A 157 -9.50 23.33 -9.61
C SER A 157 -8.05 23.05 -10.03
N ASP A 158 -7.42 24.03 -10.68
CA ASP A 158 -5.98 24.09 -10.98
C ASP A 158 -5.29 25.32 -10.35
N LYS A 159 -5.98 25.98 -9.44
CA LYS A 159 -5.47 27.17 -8.70
C LYS A 159 -4.82 26.73 -7.38
N GLU A 160 -4.00 27.62 -6.81
CA GLU A 160 -3.38 27.40 -5.49
C GLU A 160 -4.39 27.15 -4.38
N LYS A 161 -5.61 27.68 -4.54
CA LYS A 161 -6.75 27.44 -3.65
C LYS A 161 -7.95 26.96 -4.44
N ALA A 162 -8.76 26.10 -3.81
CA ALA A 162 -10.02 25.62 -4.40
C ALA A 162 -11.17 25.84 -3.40
N ASP A 163 -12.23 26.52 -3.86
CA ASP A 163 -13.49 26.61 -3.14
C ASP A 163 -14.32 25.35 -3.46
N ILE A 164 -14.73 24.63 -2.41
CA ILE A 164 -15.54 23.43 -2.54
C ILE A 164 -16.76 23.51 -1.65
N SER A 165 -17.77 22.68 -1.95
CA SER A 165 -18.95 22.48 -1.10
C SER A 165 -19.11 21.00 -0.80
N ILE A 166 -19.33 20.67 0.48
CA ILE A 166 -19.64 19.32 0.97
C ILE A 166 -20.98 19.40 1.70
N GLU A 167 -21.90 18.52 1.38
CA GLU A 167 -23.16 18.38 2.11
C GLU A 167 -22.88 18.07 3.59
N VAL A 168 -23.60 18.74 4.47
CA VAL A 168 -23.40 18.61 5.92
C VAL A 168 -23.48 17.14 6.35
N GLY A 169 -22.46 16.67 7.04
CA GLY A 169 -22.35 15.30 7.54
C GLY A 169 -21.97 14.26 6.49
N LYS A 170 -21.72 14.65 5.23
CA LYS A 170 -21.17 13.75 4.21
C LYS A 170 -19.64 13.73 4.27
N PHE A 171 -19.08 12.59 3.87
CA PHE A 171 -17.64 12.41 3.70
C PHE A 171 -17.31 12.37 2.21
N GLU A 172 -16.33 13.15 1.82
CA GLU A 172 -15.87 13.22 0.44
C GLU A 172 -14.34 13.14 0.42
N THR A 173 -13.79 12.49 -0.59
CA THR A 173 -12.34 12.36 -0.76
C THR A 173 -11.84 13.32 -1.82
N TYR A 174 -10.82 14.10 -1.47
CA TYR A 174 -10.14 15.03 -2.35
C TYR A 174 -8.67 14.68 -2.47
N GLN A 175 -8.13 14.92 -3.64
CA GLN A 175 -6.74 14.70 -3.98
C GLN A 175 -6.11 16.00 -4.46
N LEU A 176 -4.93 16.30 -3.95
CA LEU A 176 -4.05 17.34 -4.45
C LEU A 176 -2.90 16.68 -5.19
N ASN A 177 -2.74 16.99 -6.47
CA ASN A 177 -1.57 16.63 -7.27
C ASN A 177 -0.74 17.88 -7.49
N VAL A 178 0.51 17.87 -7.02
CA VAL A 178 1.48 18.95 -7.16
C VAL A 178 2.59 18.49 -8.11
N LYS A 179 2.94 19.36 -9.07
CA LYS A 179 4.05 19.11 -9.99
C LYS A 179 5.21 20.04 -9.69
N THR A 180 6.42 19.49 -9.56
CA THR A 180 7.66 20.27 -9.39
C THR A 180 8.18 20.82 -10.72
N PRO A 181 9.10 21.82 -10.72
CA PRO A 181 9.75 22.29 -11.95
C PRO A 181 10.48 21.20 -12.73
N LYS A 182 11.03 20.18 -12.07
CA LYS A 182 11.72 19.03 -12.68
C LYS A 182 10.78 17.94 -13.14
N GLY A 183 9.46 18.05 -12.89
CA GLY A 183 8.45 17.14 -13.37
C GLY A 183 8.02 16.06 -12.37
N SER A 184 8.64 15.98 -11.20
CA SER A 184 8.19 15.06 -10.14
C SER A 184 6.78 15.43 -9.68
N GLN A 185 5.97 14.42 -9.36
CA GLN A 185 4.59 14.58 -8.92
C GLN A 185 4.45 14.14 -7.46
N ILE A 186 3.70 14.91 -6.70
CA ILE A 186 3.37 14.64 -5.31
C ILE A 186 1.85 14.58 -5.21
N VAL A 187 1.35 13.46 -4.74
CA VAL A 187 -0.09 13.24 -4.59
C VAL A 187 -0.42 13.08 -3.12
N VAL A 188 -1.30 13.97 -2.61
CA VAL A 188 -1.82 13.91 -1.25
C VAL A 188 -3.34 13.75 -1.32
N THR A 189 -3.87 12.72 -0.67
CA THR A 189 -5.30 12.43 -0.64
C THR A 189 -5.82 12.58 0.79
N LYS A 190 -6.93 13.30 0.96
CA LYS A 190 -7.58 13.50 2.26
C LYS A 190 -9.08 13.26 2.15
N MET A 191 -9.64 12.65 3.19
CA MET A 191 -11.07 12.58 3.42
C MET A 191 -11.52 13.81 4.20
N LEU A 192 -12.61 14.43 3.77
CA LEU A 192 -13.13 15.68 4.32
C LEU A 192 -14.61 15.52 4.72
N THR A 193 -15.03 16.32 5.71
CA THR A 193 -16.43 16.68 5.93
C THR A 193 -16.63 18.16 5.63
N ASP A 194 -17.84 18.67 5.76
CA ASP A 194 -18.17 20.09 5.74
C ASP A 194 -17.45 20.92 6.83
N LEU A 195 -16.82 20.27 7.81
CA LEU A 195 -16.06 20.91 8.89
C LEU A 195 -14.54 20.95 8.65
N GLY A 196 -14.03 20.12 7.76
CA GLY A 196 -12.59 20.05 7.46
C GLY A 196 -12.06 18.65 7.23
N ILE A 197 -10.75 18.45 7.44
CA ILE A 197 -10.04 17.20 7.20
C ILE A 197 -10.36 16.19 8.31
N ILE A 198 -10.77 14.99 7.91
CA ILE A 198 -10.88 13.82 8.78
C ILE A 198 -9.49 13.22 8.97
N LYS A 199 -9.13 12.92 10.20
CA LYS A 199 -7.90 12.18 10.51
C LYS A 199 -8.21 10.70 10.66
N ASP A 200 -7.53 9.88 9.89
CA ASP A 200 -7.57 8.42 10.01
C ASP A 200 -6.47 7.97 10.96
N TRP A 201 -6.87 7.39 12.09
CA TRP A 201 -5.98 6.89 13.13
C TRP A 201 -5.69 5.39 13.03
N THR A 202 -6.25 4.70 12.05
CA THR A 202 -6.22 3.23 11.97
C THR A 202 -4.82 2.65 12.02
N ASN A 203 -3.85 3.27 11.34
CA ASN A 203 -2.47 2.79 11.24
C ASN A 203 -1.45 3.81 11.79
N ILE A 204 -1.87 4.68 12.71
CA ILE A 204 -1.01 5.74 13.27
C ILE A 204 -0.87 5.55 14.78
N ASP A 205 0.36 5.45 15.26
CA ASP A 205 0.75 5.47 16.68
C ASP A 205 -0.06 4.53 17.59
N ASN A 206 -0.36 3.31 17.08
CA ASN A 206 -1.13 2.32 17.83
C ASN A 206 -0.64 0.89 17.59
N THR A 207 -1.19 -0.04 18.37
CA THR A 207 -1.15 -1.49 18.11
C THR A 207 -2.54 -2.01 17.86
N PHE A 208 -2.67 -2.89 16.85
CA PHE A 208 -3.91 -3.57 16.51
C PHE A 208 -3.93 -4.99 17.08
N ARG A 209 -5.08 -5.40 17.62
CA ARG A 209 -5.33 -6.76 18.14
C ARG A 209 -6.72 -7.20 17.80
N ILE A 210 -6.94 -8.50 17.65
CA ILE A 210 -8.25 -9.13 17.46
C ILE A 210 -8.43 -10.28 18.44
N SER A 211 -9.66 -10.48 18.95
CA SER A 211 -9.96 -11.54 19.90
C SER A 211 -10.17 -12.91 19.25
N GLN A 212 -10.55 -12.93 17.97
CA GLN A 212 -10.68 -14.14 17.16
C GLN A 212 -10.22 -13.81 15.73
N ASP A 213 -9.29 -14.56 15.19
CA ASP A 213 -8.75 -14.36 13.85
C ASP A 213 -9.18 -15.47 12.88
N ASN A 214 -8.85 -15.31 11.60
CA ASN A 214 -8.93 -16.38 10.61
C ASN A 214 -8.12 -17.60 11.08
N SER A 215 -8.61 -18.79 10.83
CA SER A 215 -7.95 -20.04 11.25
C SER A 215 -6.52 -20.22 10.72
N SER A 216 -6.18 -19.55 9.63
CA SER A 216 -4.84 -19.53 9.03
C SER A 216 -3.94 -18.37 9.53
N GLY A 217 -4.45 -17.58 10.49
CA GLY A 217 -3.70 -16.50 11.16
C GLY A 217 -3.79 -15.12 10.50
N PRO A 218 -3.20 -14.09 11.15
CA PRO A 218 -3.36 -12.69 10.77
C PRO A 218 -2.78 -12.34 9.40
N ASP A 219 -1.77 -13.07 8.94
CA ASP A 219 -1.08 -12.86 7.65
C ASP A 219 -1.71 -13.65 6.49
N ALA A 220 -2.75 -14.44 6.75
CA ALA A 220 -3.46 -15.18 5.71
C ALA A 220 -4.13 -14.26 4.69
N GLY A 221 -4.50 -14.80 3.53
CA GLY A 221 -5.19 -14.05 2.48
C GLY A 221 -6.52 -13.42 2.94
N GLU A 222 -7.15 -13.97 4.00
CA GLU A 222 -8.35 -13.43 4.65
C GLU A 222 -8.13 -13.26 6.18
N GLY A 223 -6.90 -13.01 6.61
CA GLY A 223 -6.53 -12.77 8.01
C GLY A 223 -6.82 -11.33 8.47
N SER A 224 -6.68 -11.10 9.78
CA SER A 224 -7.05 -9.82 10.40
C SER A 224 -6.28 -8.60 9.88
N LYS A 225 -5.08 -8.75 9.35
CA LYS A 225 -4.34 -7.64 8.71
C LYS A 225 -5.06 -7.08 7.48
N LYS A 226 -5.94 -7.86 6.85
CA LYS A 226 -6.76 -7.42 5.72
C LYS A 226 -7.84 -6.43 6.10
N LEU A 227 -8.17 -6.36 7.40
CA LEU A 227 -9.15 -5.42 7.92
C LEU A 227 -8.66 -3.96 7.94
N ILE A 228 -7.34 -3.75 7.89
CA ILE A 228 -6.71 -2.44 8.05
C ILE A 228 -5.60 -2.16 7.01
N ASP A 229 -5.52 -2.94 5.92
CA ASP A 229 -4.41 -2.85 4.95
C ASP A 229 -4.60 -1.74 3.88
N GLY A 230 -5.76 -1.11 3.82
CA GLY A 230 -6.08 -0.05 2.85
C GLY A 230 -6.58 -0.57 1.52
N ASP A 231 -6.68 -1.88 1.34
CA ASP A 231 -7.18 -2.48 0.11
C ASP A 231 -8.60 -3.03 0.29
N THR A 232 -9.59 -2.30 -0.17
CA THR A 232 -10.99 -2.73 -0.12
C THR A 232 -11.29 -3.99 -0.94
N LYS A 233 -10.32 -4.53 -1.70
CA LYS A 233 -10.46 -5.79 -2.45
C LYS A 233 -10.07 -7.01 -1.61
N THR A 234 -9.35 -6.82 -0.52
CA THR A 234 -9.06 -7.85 0.47
C THR A 234 -10.12 -7.85 1.56
N LYS A 235 -10.19 -8.86 2.40
CA LYS A 235 -11.13 -8.92 3.53
C LYS A 235 -10.62 -9.80 4.66
N LEU A 236 -11.09 -9.53 5.86
CA LEU A 236 -11.11 -10.49 6.95
C LEU A 236 -12.31 -11.42 6.76
N PHE A 237 -12.07 -12.74 6.88
CA PHE A 237 -13.11 -13.75 7.00
C PHE A 237 -12.88 -14.63 8.22
N ILE A 238 -13.93 -14.83 9.01
CA ILE A 238 -13.91 -15.70 10.19
C ILE A 238 -15.06 -16.72 10.09
N GLY A 239 -14.70 -17.99 9.89
CA GLY A 239 -15.64 -19.09 9.99
C GLY A 239 -15.99 -19.39 11.44
N GLY A 240 -17.28 -19.53 11.76
CA GLY A 240 -17.71 -19.82 13.12
C GLY A 240 -17.37 -18.72 14.14
N TYR A 241 -17.56 -17.44 13.76
CA TYR A 241 -17.31 -16.35 14.66
C TYR A 241 -18.15 -16.47 15.94
N GLN A 242 -17.61 -15.96 17.05
CA GLN A 242 -18.31 -15.93 18.34
C GLN A 242 -18.86 -14.53 18.60
N PRO A 243 -20.16 -14.39 18.93
CA PRO A 243 -20.75 -13.11 19.36
C PRO A 243 -19.95 -12.50 20.52
N GLY A 244 -19.65 -11.21 20.41
CA GLY A 244 -18.73 -10.53 21.32
C GLY A 244 -17.27 -10.51 20.86
N MET A 245 -16.95 -11.14 19.71
CA MET A 245 -15.68 -10.96 19.03
C MET A 245 -15.39 -9.47 18.83
N TYR A 246 -14.15 -9.05 19.00
CA TYR A 246 -13.75 -7.67 18.84
C TYR A 246 -12.36 -7.54 18.21
N TRP A 247 -12.12 -6.41 17.58
CA TRP A 247 -10.76 -5.90 17.35
C TRP A 247 -10.58 -4.58 18.08
N GLN A 248 -9.31 -4.29 18.41
CA GLN A 248 -8.94 -3.24 19.34
C GLN A 248 -7.70 -2.50 18.82
N PHE A 249 -7.74 -1.19 18.96
CA PHE A 249 -6.60 -0.28 18.78
C PHE A 249 -6.15 0.21 20.15
N VAL A 250 -4.84 0.12 20.41
CA VAL A 250 -4.22 0.64 21.63
C VAL A 250 -3.21 1.70 21.21
N PHE A 251 -3.56 2.94 21.46
CA PHE A 251 -2.77 4.12 21.10
C PHE A 251 -1.68 4.38 22.14
N TYR A 252 -0.51 4.86 21.67
CA TYR A 252 0.59 5.28 22.54
C TYR A 252 0.29 6.57 23.30
N GLN A 253 -0.62 7.41 22.78
CA GLN A 253 -1.17 8.60 23.45
C GLN A 253 -2.68 8.61 23.25
N PRO A 254 -3.46 9.15 24.23
CA PRO A 254 -4.91 9.22 24.10
C PRO A 254 -5.33 10.00 22.84
N GLN A 255 -6.31 9.46 22.11
CA GLN A 255 -6.89 10.06 20.91
C GLN A 255 -8.40 10.29 21.10
N THR A 256 -8.95 11.31 20.42
CA THR A 256 -10.39 11.56 20.39
C THR A 256 -10.98 11.02 19.11
N ILE A 257 -11.61 9.85 19.18
CA ILE A 257 -12.27 9.22 18.05
C ILE A 257 -13.78 9.47 18.14
N ASN A 258 -14.38 9.91 17.04
CA ASN A 258 -15.81 10.22 16.96
C ASN A 258 -16.45 9.76 15.65
N GLY A 259 -15.75 8.90 14.89
CA GLY A 259 -16.24 8.28 13.67
C GLY A 259 -15.50 7.01 13.30
N TYR A 260 -16.07 6.25 12.37
CA TYR A 260 -15.46 5.07 11.78
C TYR A 260 -16.06 4.76 10.41
N THR A 261 -15.34 4.01 9.60
CA THR A 261 -15.84 3.49 8.32
C THR A 261 -15.81 1.97 8.34
N ILE A 262 -16.87 1.36 7.81
CA ILE A 262 -16.94 -0.07 7.51
C ILE A 262 -17.01 -0.24 6.01
N THR A 263 -16.18 -1.12 5.45
CA THR A 263 -16.29 -1.56 4.06
C THR A 263 -16.75 -3.01 4.02
N THR A 264 -17.85 -3.27 3.33
CA THR A 264 -18.43 -4.61 3.18
C THR A 264 -17.49 -5.55 2.42
N GLY A 265 -17.61 -6.85 2.67
CA GLY A 265 -16.92 -7.86 1.88
C GLY A 265 -17.33 -7.85 0.41
N ASN A 266 -16.58 -8.59 -0.42
CA ASN A 266 -16.80 -8.70 -1.85
C ASN A 266 -17.99 -9.60 -2.25
N ASP A 267 -18.49 -10.42 -1.31
CA ASP A 267 -19.52 -11.43 -1.50
C ASP A 267 -20.43 -11.58 -0.26
N SER A 268 -21.31 -12.56 -0.22
CA SER A 268 -21.96 -13.15 0.96
C SER A 268 -22.49 -12.14 2.00
N PRO A 269 -23.52 -11.34 1.65
CA PRO A 269 -24.06 -10.30 2.54
C PRO A 269 -24.59 -10.82 3.88
N GLU A 270 -24.89 -12.11 4.00
CA GLU A 270 -25.27 -12.77 5.24
C GLU A 270 -24.18 -12.72 6.32
N ARG A 271 -22.89 -12.49 5.93
CA ARG A 271 -21.74 -12.42 6.82
C ARG A 271 -21.42 -11.01 7.29
N ASP A 272 -22.11 -10.00 6.75
CA ASP A 272 -21.91 -8.61 7.17
C ASP A 272 -22.38 -8.40 8.61
N PRO A 273 -21.71 -7.52 9.40
CA PRO A 273 -22.16 -7.20 10.75
C PRO A 273 -23.55 -6.57 10.72
N LYS A 274 -24.40 -6.93 11.70
CA LYS A 274 -25.77 -6.43 11.87
C LYS A 274 -25.94 -5.60 13.14
N ASP A 275 -25.36 -6.11 14.23
CA ASP A 275 -25.37 -5.44 15.52
C ASP A 275 -23.94 -5.32 16.03
N TRP A 276 -23.55 -4.13 16.47
CA TRP A 276 -22.19 -3.89 17.01
C TRP A 276 -22.15 -2.70 17.97
N GLU A 277 -21.01 -2.60 18.66
CA GLU A 277 -20.70 -1.45 19.53
C GLU A 277 -19.31 -0.91 19.23
N ILE A 278 -19.13 0.40 19.38
CA ILE A 278 -17.83 1.03 19.59
C ILE A 278 -17.67 1.28 21.08
N GLN A 279 -16.59 0.80 21.63
CA GLN A 279 -16.27 0.97 23.04
C GLN A 279 -14.89 1.60 23.18
N ALA A 280 -14.69 2.39 24.25
CA ALA A 280 -13.42 3.01 24.60
C ALA A 280 -13.05 2.76 26.04
N SER A 281 -11.73 2.84 26.34
CA SER A 281 -11.19 2.69 27.68
C SER A 281 -9.92 3.53 27.86
N GLU A 282 -9.67 3.99 29.07
CA GLU A 282 -8.43 4.66 29.45
C GLU A 282 -7.31 3.67 29.81
N ASN A 283 -7.67 2.48 30.29
CA ASN A 283 -6.75 1.51 30.87
C ASN A 283 -6.80 0.09 30.26
N GLY A 284 -7.77 -0.15 29.35
CA GLY A 284 -8.00 -1.47 28.74
C GLY A 284 -8.85 -2.44 29.59
N ASP A 285 -9.21 -2.08 30.83
CA ASP A 285 -9.97 -2.93 31.75
C ASP A 285 -11.42 -2.50 31.86
N THR A 286 -11.66 -1.21 32.08
CA THR A 286 -13.00 -0.63 32.20
C THR A 286 -13.41 0.03 30.89
N TRP A 287 -14.52 -0.42 30.30
CA TRP A 287 -14.97 -0.02 28.98
C TRP A 287 -16.26 0.81 29.04
N VAL A 288 -16.32 1.85 28.24
CA VAL A 288 -17.48 2.70 28.02
C VAL A 288 -17.98 2.50 26.60
N THR A 289 -19.25 2.22 26.40
CA THR A 289 -19.87 2.17 25.08
C THR A 289 -20.11 3.60 24.57
N LEU A 290 -19.49 3.93 23.43
CA LEU A 290 -19.63 5.24 22.79
C LEU A 290 -20.69 5.23 21.69
N SER A 291 -20.90 4.09 21.04
CA SER A 291 -21.89 3.92 19.97
C SER A 291 -22.44 2.50 19.98
N THR A 292 -23.73 2.37 19.73
CA THR A 292 -24.43 1.09 19.53
C THR A 292 -25.22 1.17 18.24
N VAL A 293 -25.03 0.18 17.37
CA VAL A 293 -25.81 0.01 16.14
C VAL A 293 -26.53 -1.34 16.22
N SER A 294 -27.83 -1.35 15.92
CA SER A 294 -28.66 -2.56 15.94
C SER A 294 -29.50 -2.67 14.69
N GLY A 295 -29.65 -3.88 14.16
CA GLY A 295 -30.49 -4.19 13.00
C GLY A 295 -30.03 -3.57 11.70
N TYR A 296 -28.75 -3.20 11.56
CA TYR A 296 -28.24 -2.55 10.36
C TYR A 296 -28.19 -3.52 9.17
N SER A 297 -28.43 -3.00 7.98
CA SER A 297 -28.29 -3.73 6.72
C SER A 297 -27.44 -2.93 5.74
N PHE A 298 -26.36 -3.56 5.26
CA PHE A 298 -25.53 -2.98 4.20
C PHE A 298 -26.10 -3.16 2.79
N GLY A 299 -27.22 -3.89 2.66
CA GLY A 299 -27.83 -4.26 1.37
C GLY A 299 -27.31 -5.60 0.83
N ASN A 300 -27.99 -6.12 -0.20
CA ASN A 300 -27.75 -7.48 -0.74
C ASN A 300 -27.44 -7.47 -2.22
N THR A 301 -27.31 -6.30 -2.85
CA THR A 301 -26.99 -6.18 -4.28
C THR A 301 -25.49 -6.19 -4.53
N PRO A 302 -25.02 -6.50 -5.75
CA PRO A 302 -23.60 -6.37 -6.08
C PRO A 302 -23.03 -4.97 -5.85
N ALA A 303 -23.85 -3.91 -5.97
CA ALA A 303 -23.45 -2.53 -5.71
C ALA A 303 -23.18 -2.25 -4.20
N ASP A 304 -23.66 -3.12 -3.33
CA ASP A 304 -23.45 -3.01 -1.88
C ASP A 304 -22.18 -3.76 -1.42
N ARG A 305 -21.42 -4.35 -2.36
CA ARG A 305 -20.17 -5.07 -2.05
C ARG A 305 -18.95 -4.19 -2.27
N ASN A 306 -17.93 -4.38 -1.44
CA ASN A 306 -16.76 -3.51 -1.34
C ASN A 306 -17.14 -2.03 -1.17
N LYS A 307 -18.25 -1.78 -0.52
CA LYS A 307 -18.83 -0.46 -0.32
C LYS A 307 -18.50 0.06 1.08
N SER A 308 -17.91 1.23 1.14
CA SER A 308 -17.60 1.91 2.38
C SER A 308 -18.82 2.70 2.89
N VAL A 309 -19.13 2.54 4.16
CA VAL A 309 -20.18 3.27 4.87
C VAL A 309 -19.59 3.93 6.10
N ASN A 310 -19.87 5.22 6.24
CA ASN A 310 -19.34 6.06 7.32
C ASN A 310 -20.35 6.16 8.47
N PHE A 311 -19.84 6.09 9.69
CA PHE A 311 -20.60 6.22 10.92
C PHE A 311 -19.96 7.28 11.81
N THR A 312 -20.79 8.07 12.48
CA THR A 312 -20.34 9.08 13.42
C THR A 312 -21.02 8.89 14.77
N PHE A 313 -20.35 9.33 15.83
CA PHE A 313 -20.91 9.31 17.18
C PHE A 313 -20.34 10.47 17.99
N THR A 314 -21.05 10.87 19.05
CA THR A 314 -20.58 11.95 19.92
C THR A 314 -19.51 11.43 20.86
N ASN A 315 -18.33 11.99 20.76
CA ASN A 315 -17.25 11.80 21.73
C ASN A 315 -16.30 13.02 21.68
N SER A 316 -16.07 13.62 22.83
CA SER A 316 -15.08 14.70 23.02
C SER A 316 -13.97 14.32 23.99
N LYS A 317 -14.02 13.11 24.56
CA LYS A 317 -13.02 12.62 25.50
C LYS A 317 -11.97 11.77 24.79
N PRO A 318 -10.67 12.02 25.01
CA PRO A 318 -9.61 11.16 24.51
C PRO A 318 -9.48 9.86 25.31
N TYR A 319 -9.22 8.75 24.61
CA TYR A 319 -8.97 7.44 25.21
C TYR A 319 -7.73 6.81 24.56
N THR A 320 -7.06 5.91 25.30
CA THR A 320 -5.96 5.12 24.78
C THR A 320 -6.40 3.85 24.07
N HIS A 321 -7.61 3.34 24.37
CA HIS A 321 -8.12 2.09 23.83
C HIS A 321 -9.47 2.30 23.17
N TYR A 322 -9.61 1.78 21.94
CA TYR A 322 -10.89 1.71 21.23
C TYR A 322 -11.07 0.31 20.69
N ARG A 323 -12.29 -0.22 20.77
CA ARG A 323 -12.65 -1.49 20.17
C ARG A 323 -14.00 -1.47 19.48
N TYR A 324 -14.08 -2.21 18.38
CA TYR A 324 -15.31 -2.58 17.71
C TYR A 324 -15.70 -3.98 18.17
N VAL A 325 -16.93 -4.12 18.67
CA VAL A 325 -17.42 -5.39 19.20
C VAL A 325 -18.56 -5.88 18.33
N VAL A 326 -18.39 -7.02 17.67
CA VAL A 326 -19.42 -7.66 16.84
C VAL A 326 -20.42 -8.38 17.76
N LYS A 327 -21.68 -8.00 17.72
CA LYS A 327 -22.76 -8.65 18.48
C LYS A 327 -23.48 -9.68 17.65
N SER A 328 -23.79 -9.38 16.38
CA SER A 328 -24.38 -10.31 15.43
C SER A 328 -23.99 -9.99 13.99
N VAL A 329 -24.17 -10.98 13.11
CA VAL A 329 -24.11 -10.84 11.66
C VAL A 329 -25.52 -10.89 11.07
N SER A 330 -25.66 -10.58 9.77
CA SER A 330 -26.94 -10.57 9.08
C SER A 330 -27.64 -11.94 9.14
N SER A 331 -26.91 -13.04 8.94
CA SER A 331 -27.38 -14.41 9.25
C SER A 331 -26.22 -15.41 9.26
N GLY A 332 -26.49 -16.61 9.84
CA GLY A 332 -25.48 -17.67 9.92
C GLY A 332 -24.45 -17.47 11.03
N SER A 333 -23.29 -18.12 10.87
CA SER A 333 -22.21 -18.15 11.88
C SER A 333 -20.86 -17.66 11.37
N ASN A 334 -20.80 -17.07 10.19
CA ASN A 334 -19.56 -16.55 9.61
C ASN A 334 -19.59 -15.01 9.61
N PHE A 335 -18.41 -14.42 9.75
CA PHE A 335 -18.21 -12.97 9.72
C PHE A 335 -17.26 -12.61 8.58
N GLN A 336 -17.50 -11.47 7.95
CA GLN A 336 -16.55 -10.84 7.03
C GLN A 336 -16.62 -9.32 7.08
N MET A 337 -15.50 -8.68 6.71
CA MET A 337 -15.38 -7.24 6.49
C MET A 337 -14.13 -6.95 5.66
N SER A 338 -14.23 -6.10 4.63
CA SER A 338 -13.05 -5.73 3.83
C SER A 338 -12.17 -4.74 4.56
N GLU A 339 -12.73 -3.65 5.07
CA GLU A 339 -11.96 -2.59 5.73
C GLU A 339 -12.70 -2.01 6.92
N PHE A 340 -11.91 -1.62 7.92
CA PHE A 340 -12.35 -0.82 9.06
C PHE A 340 -11.40 0.36 9.24
N ARG A 341 -11.95 1.57 9.39
CA ARG A 341 -11.19 2.79 9.67
C ARG A 341 -11.69 3.46 10.93
N LEU A 342 -10.76 3.91 11.77
CA LEU A 342 -11.05 4.63 13.01
C LEU A 342 -10.71 6.10 12.84
N LEU A 343 -11.70 6.99 12.98
CA LEU A 343 -11.65 8.36 12.50
C LEU A 343 -11.82 9.39 13.61
N GLU A 344 -11.07 10.48 13.48
CA GLU A 344 -11.32 11.73 14.19
C GLU A 344 -11.85 12.77 13.19
N LEU A 345 -13.08 13.18 13.39
CA LEU A 345 -13.71 14.25 12.63
C LEU A 345 -13.42 15.60 13.27
N PRO A 346 -13.17 16.63 12.46
CA PRO A 346 -13.04 17.99 12.97
C PRO A 346 -14.35 18.45 13.66
N GLN A 347 -14.21 19.26 14.69
CA GLN A 347 -15.33 19.76 15.49
C GLN A 347 -15.54 21.26 15.27
#